data_9c17d92436d24af92dae4d8761d624e9
#
_entry.id   9c17d92436d24af92dae4d8761d624e9
#
_cell.length_a   1.000
_cell.length_b   1.000
_cell.length_c   1.000
_cell.angle_alpha   90.00
_cell.angle_beta   90.00
_cell.angle_gamma   90.00
#
_symmetry.space_group_name_H-M   'P 1'
#
loop_
_entity.id
_entity.type
_entity.pdbx_description
1 polymer ?
#
loop_
_entity_poly.entity_id
_entity_poly.type
_entity_poly.pdbx_seq_one_letter_code
_entity_poly.pdbx_strand_id
1 'polypeptide(L)'
;MGNNGILRAGDCQWMTAASGIIHDEGKNHPGGLLHGFQCWVNLPTKHKMDPPAYQDVPSRVIPVVVPSPGVTIKIIAGRCAGKNAVVQTLVPIQYVDVMLAANKEFTHDEIDSRMTTTIVYIYRGSGMVNDQAVSDGDCLLLGDGDSVTFKASDSDSGSEDSGMDVLFLAGEKINEPIARHGPFVMNTIEEIEQCFEDYRNGTLVKHKATMRKFDEL
;
A
#
# COMPACT_ATOMS: atom_id res chain seq x y z
N MET A 1 -8.57 -21.90 0.65
CA MET A 1 -9.44 -21.54 1.78
C MET A 1 -10.90 -21.29 1.35
N GLY A 2 -11.21 -21.44 0.05
CA GLY A 2 -12.56 -21.31 -0.51
C GLY A 2 -13.07 -19.88 -0.76
N ASN A 3 -12.29 -18.86 -0.41
CA ASN A 3 -12.60 -17.49 -0.77
C ASN A 3 -12.08 -17.20 -2.19
N ASN A 4 -12.82 -16.40 -2.94
CA ASN A 4 -12.39 -15.86 -4.23
C ASN A 4 -12.90 -14.41 -4.35
N GLY A 5 -12.22 -13.63 -5.18
CA GLY A 5 -12.57 -12.25 -5.48
C GLY A 5 -12.08 -11.88 -6.88
N ILE A 6 -12.57 -10.75 -7.38
CA ILE A 6 -12.13 -10.14 -8.63
C ILE A 6 -11.70 -8.72 -8.31
N LEU A 7 -10.45 -8.40 -8.63
CA LEU A 7 -9.95 -7.03 -8.60
C LEU A 7 -10.05 -6.42 -10.00
N ARG A 8 -10.60 -5.22 -10.08
CA ARG A 8 -10.68 -4.41 -11.29
C ARG A 8 -9.72 -3.23 -11.20
N ALA A 9 -9.56 -2.50 -12.27
CA ALA A 9 -8.74 -1.30 -12.28
C ALA A 9 -9.16 -0.33 -11.14
N GLY A 10 -8.17 0.05 -10.34
CA GLY A 10 -8.33 0.93 -9.19
C GLY A 10 -8.84 0.29 -7.90
N ASP A 11 -9.19 -1.01 -7.90
CA ASP A 11 -9.55 -1.76 -6.69
C ASP A 11 -8.30 -2.01 -5.83
N CYS A 12 -8.52 -2.29 -4.55
CA CYS A 12 -7.49 -2.70 -3.61
C CYS A 12 -7.93 -3.97 -2.87
N GLN A 13 -7.02 -4.91 -2.69
CA GLN A 13 -7.19 -6.00 -1.73
C GLN A 13 -6.19 -5.81 -0.59
N TRP A 14 -6.70 -5.68 0.62
CA TRP A 14 -5.89 -5.64 1.82
C TRP A 14 -5.95 -6.99 2.51
N MET A 15 -4.83 -7.69 2.52
CA MET A 15 -4.72 -9.01 3.11
C MET A 15 -3.87 -8.96 4.36
N THR A 16 -4.41 -9.39 5.48
CA THR A 16 -3.66 -9.68 6.70
C THR A 16 -3.39 -11.16 6.74
N ALA A 17 -2.18 -11.58 6.37
CA ALA A 17 -1.82 -13.00 6.31
C ALA A 17 -1.67 -13.62 7.72
N ALA A 18 -1.07 -12.86 8.65
CA ALA A 18 -0.88 -13.21 10.06
C ALA A 18 -0.44 -14.68 10.24
N SER A 19 -1.25 -15.54 10.89
CA SER A 19 -0.92 -16.95 11.16
C SER A 19 -0.80 -17.84 9.93
N GLY A 20 -1.12 -17.34 8.75
CA GLY A 20 -0.90 -18.02 7.48
C GLY A 20 -2.10 -18.06 6.56
N ILE A 21 -1.83 -17.77 5.29
CA ILE A 21 -2.77 -17.84 4.17
C ILE A 21 -2.11 -18.61 3.03
N ILE A 22 -2.89 -19.45 2.34
CA ILE A 22 -2.52 -19.99 1.03
C ILE A 22 -3.46 -19.36 0.02
N HIS A 23 -2.91 -18.60 -0.91
CA HIS A 23 -3.65 -17.89 -1.94
C HIS A 23 -2.97 -18.00 -3.30
N ASP A 24 -3.66 -17.54 -4.32
CA ASP A 24 -3.22 -17.53 -5.71
C ASP A 24 -3.72 -16.25 -6.38
N GLU A 25 -2.88 -15.65 -7.20
CA GLU A 25 -3.15 -14.39 -7.85
C GLU A 25 -3.16 -14.54 -9.38
N GLY A 26 -4.11 -13.92 -10.04
CA GLY A 26 -4.02 -13.59 -11.46
C GLY A 26 -4.31 -14.68 -12.48
N LYS A 27 -4.91 -15.80 -12.11
CA LYS A 27 -5.16 -16.91 -13.07
C LYS A 27 -6.12 -16.61 -14.22
N ASN A 28 -6.97 -15.60 -14.09
CA ASN A 28 -8.05 -15.31 -15.05
C ASN A 28 -7.96 -13.90 -15.64
N HIS A 29 -6.76 -13.42 -15.93
CA HIS A 29 -6.60 -12.11 -16.55
C HIS A 29 -7.06 -12.17 -18.02
N PRO A 30 -7.98 -11.29 -18.46
CA PRO A 30 -8.58 -11.34 -19.80
C PRO A 30 -7.63 -10.88 -20.92
N GLY A 31 -6.40 -10.52 -20.61
CA GLY A 31 -5.43 -9.90 -21.51
C GLY A 31 -5.38 -8.38 -21.32
N GLY A 32 -4.41 -7.72 -21.96
CA GLY A 32 -4.14 -6.27 -21.82
C GLY A 32 -3.08 -5.94 -20.77
N LEU A 33 -2.96 -4.66 -20.43
CA LEU A 33 -2.01 -4.18 -19.43
C LEU A 33 -2.46 -4.56 -18.03
N LEU A 34 -1.59 -5.25 -17.29
CA LEU A 34 -1.70 -5.42 -15.85
C LEU A 34 -0.73 -4.45 -15.18
N HIS A 35 -1.25 -3.42 -14.53
CA HIS A 35 -0.48 -2.45 -13.76
C HIS A 35 -1.03 -2.37 -12.35
N GLY A 36 -0.18 -2.60 -11.35
CA GLY A 36 -0.56 -2.58 -9.96
C GLY A 36 0.67 -2.68 -9.05
N PHE A 37 0.42 -2.58 -7.76
CA PHE A 37 1.47 -2.62 -6.73
C PHE A 37 1.13 -3.66 -5.68
N GLN A 38 2.13 -4.43 -5.27
CA GLN A 38 2.04 -5.29 -4.11
C GLN A 38 2.96 -4.74 -3.01
N CYS A 39 2.37 -4.19 -1.97
CA CYS A 39 3.09 -3.67 -0.81
C CYS A 39 2.98 -4.65 0.36
N TRP A 40 4.11 -5.00 0.96
CA TRP A 40 4.16 -5.83 2.16
C TRP A 40 4.39 -4.96 3.38
N VAL A 41 3.42 -4.98 4.29
CA VAL A 41 3.48 -4.33 5.58
C VAL A 41 3.75 -5.38 6.64
N ASN A 42 4.86 -5.26 7.39
CA ASN A 42 5.18 -6.20 8.45
C ASN A 42 4.23 -6.01 9.65
N LEU A 43 4.04 -7.08 10.42
CA LEU A 43 3.29 -7.08 11.66
C LEU A 43 4.24 -7.26 12.87
N PRO A 44 3.97 -6.60 13.99
CA PRO A 44 4.67 -6.89 15.24
C PRO A 44 4.36 -8.31 15.74
N THR A 45 5.25 -8.87 16.53
CA THR A 45 5.15 -10.22 17.08
C THR A 45 3.76 -10.53 17.64
N LYS A 46 3.18 -9.59 18.37
CA LYS A 46 1.86 -9.75 19.01
C LYS A 46 0.71 -10.02 18.01
N HIS A 47 0.89 -9.70 16.73
CA HIS A 47 -0.11 -9.85 15.67
C HIS A 47 0.27 -10.88 14.60
N LYS A 48 1.49 -11.45 14.65
CA LYS A 48 1.93 -12.41 13.64
C LYS A 48 1.12 -13.69 13.61
N MET A 49 0.55 -14.08 14.75
CA MET A 49 -0.24 -15.31 14.88
C MET A 49 -1.74 -15.05 15.01
N ASP A 50 -2.22 -13.82 14.74
CA ASP A 50 -3.64 -13.51 14.69
C ASP A 50 -4.37 -14.29 13.58
N PRO A 51 -5.67 -14.49 13.67
CA PRO A 51 -6.45 -15.03 12.57
C PRO A 51 -6.32 -14.18 11.30
N PRO A 52 -6.15 -14.80 10.12
CA PRO A 52 -6.03 -14.06 8.87
C PRO A 52 -7.33 -13.38 8.45
N ALA A 53 -7.20 -12.29 7.67
CA ALA A 53 -8.34 -11.52 7.19
C ALA A 53 -8.09 -10.93 5.80
N TYR A 54 -9.18 -10.77 5.03
CA TYR A 54 -9.21 -10.05 3.76
C TYR A 54 -10.17 -8.89 3.80
N GLN A 55 -9.85 -7.84 3.08
CA GLN A 55 -10.73 -6.72 2.77
C GLN A 55 -10.64 -6.48 1.25
N ASP A 56 -11.70 -6.83 0.52
CA ASP A 56 -11.83 -6.54 -0.91
C ASP A 56 -12.48 -5.17 -1.05
N VAL A 57 -11.69 -4.18 -1.45
CA VAL A 57 -12.07 -2.76 -1.46
C VAL A 57 -12.22 -2.31 -2.91
N PRO A 58 -13.45 -2.30 -3.46
CA PRO A 58 -13.68 -1.80 -4.80
C PRO A 58 -13.38 -0.30 -4.90
N SER A 59 -12.91 0.14 -6.05
CA SER A 59 -12.48 1.52 -6.30
C SER A 59 -13.55 2.56 -5.95
N ARG A 60 -14.83 2.23 -6.12
CA ARG A 60 -15.96 3.13 -5.80
C ARG A 60 -16.07 3.51 -4.33
N VAL A 61 -15.51 2.71 -3.40
CA VAL A 61 -15.56 3.00 -1.96
C VAL A 61 -14.23 3.54 -1.43
N ILE A 62 -13.16 3.50 -2.23
CA ILE A 62 -11.89 4.14 -1.87
C ILE A 62 -12.12 5.65 -1.89
N PRO A 63 -11.88 6.37 -0.78
CA PRO A 63 -12.05 7.81 -0.75
C PRO A 63 -11.12 8.51 -1.74
N VAL A 64 -11.70 9.37 -2.56
CA VAL A 64 -10.99 10.23 -3.49
C VAL A 64 -11.25 11.68 -3.10
N VAL A 65 -10.19 12.49 -3.08
CA VAL A 65 -10.24 13.93 -2.85
C VAL A 65 -9.60 14.65 -4.03
N VAL A 66 -10.22 15.73 -4.46
CA VAL A 66 -9.70 16.64 -5.50
C VAL A 66 -9.57 18.04 -4.86
N PRO A 67 -8.45 18.31 -4.16
CA PRO A 67 -8.28 19.58 -3.45
C PRO A 67 -8.22 20.79 -4.37
N SER A 68 -7.73 20.59 -5.59
CA SER A 68 -7.70 21.59 -6.65
C SER A 68 -7.74 20.92 -8.03
N PRO A 69 -8.13 21.64 -9.11
CA PRO A 69 -8.10 21.09 -10.46
C PRO A 69 -6.73 20.53 -10.83
N GLY A 70 -6.70 19.27 -11.27
CA GLY A 70 -5.47 18.56 -11.66
C GLY A 70 -4.70 17.91 -10.50
N VAL A 71 -5.28 17.89 -9.30
CA VAL A 71 -4.75 17.13 -8.15
C VAL A 71 -5.79 16.11 -7.70
N THR A 72 -5.47 14.83 -7.81
CA THR A 72 -6.36 13.74 -7.38
C THR A 72 -5.63 12.88 -6.36
N ILE A 73 -6.29 12.59 -5.24
CA ILE A 73 -5.72 11.85 -4.12
C ILE A 73 -6.65 10.68 -3.79
N LYS A 74 -6.15 9.45 -3.86
CA LYS A 74 -6.84 8.23 -3.42
C LYS A 74 -6.27 7.79 -2.08
N ILE A 75 -7.13 7.55 -1.10
CA ILE A 75 -6.72 7.21 0.27
C ILE A 75 -6.98 5.73 0.50
N ILE A 76 -5.93 4.92 0.38
CA ILE A 76 -6.01 3.46 0.46
C ILE A 76 -6.01 3.01 1.92
N ALA A 77 -5.09 3.54 2.74
CA ALA A 77 -5.05 3.31 4.17
C ALA A 77 -4.70 4.60 4.94
N GLY A 78 -5.17 4.72 6.17
CA GLY A 78 -4.92 5.87 7.04
C GLY A 78 -5.77 7.09 6.71
N ARG A 79 -5.17 8.28 6.79
CA ARG A 79 -5.85 9.57 6.62
C ARG A 79 -5.03 10.49 5.73
N CYS A 80 -5.69 11.26 4.87
CA CYS A 80 -5.09 12.31 4.06
C CYS A 80 -6.17 13.29 3.60
N ALA A 81 -5.81 14.56 3.41
CA ALA A 81 -6.71 15.62 2.90
C ALA A 81 -8.10 15.62 3.59
N GLY A 82 -8.11 15.49 4.91
CA GLY A 82 -9.32 15.52 5.73
C GLY A 82 -10.19 14.27 5.68
N LYS A 83 -9.82 13.22 4.94
CA LYS A 83 -10.59 11.97 4.79
C LYS A 83 -9.85 10.77 5.39
N ASN A 84 -10.61 9.83 5.94
CA ASN A 84 -10.10 8.54 6.39
C ASN A 84 -10.35 7.48 5.32
N ALA A 85 -9.40 6.56 5.18
CA ALA A 85 -9.58 5.35 4.37
C ALA A 85 -10.65 4.43 4.96
N VAL A 86 -11.17 3.52 4.12
CA VAL A 86 -12.11 2.48 4.55
C VAL A 86 -11.42 1.19 5.00
N VAL A 87 -10.15 1.00 4.60
CA VAL A 87 -9.31 -0.13 5.02
C VAL A 87 -9.02 -0.04 6.51
N GLN A 88 -9.18 -1.13 7.21
CA GLN A 88 -8.79 -1.29 8.61
C GLN A 88 -7.45 -2.01 8.69
N THR A 89 -6.50 -1.43 9.42
CA THR A 89 -5.14 -1.95 9.55
C THR A 89 -4.83 -2.30 11.00
N LEU A 90 -4.01 -3.34 11.23
CA LEU A 90 -3.58 -3.74 12.58
C LEU A 90 -2.48 -2.83 13.15
N VAL A 91 -1.77 -2.16 12.27
CA VAL A 91 -0.71 -1.20 12.62
C VAL A 91 -1.01 0.15 11.99
N PRO A 92 -0.60 1.26 12.61
CA PRO A 92 -0.72 2.57 11.99
C PRO A 92 0.03 2.61 10.67
N ILE A 93 -0.67 2.99 9.60
CA ILE A 93 -0.10 3.17 8.26
C ILE A 93 -0.90 4.23 7.49
N GLN A 94 -0.21 5.03 6.71
CA GLN A 94 -0.80 5.81 5.62
C GLN A 94 -0.33 5.23 4.30
N TYR A 95 -1.28 5.01 3.39
CA TYR A 95 -1.02 4.61 2.01
C TYR A 95 -1.91 5.45 1.12
N VAL A 96 -1.29 6.36 0.39
CA VAL A 96 -1.96 7.37 -0.41
C VAL A 96 -1.39 7.34 -1.83
N ASP A 97 -2.28 7.40 -2.82
CA ASP A 97 -1.95 7.54 -4.23
C ASP A 97 -2.26 8.97 -4.65
N VAL A 98 -1.23 9.74 -5.02
CA VAL A 98 -1.29 11.15 -5.39
C VAL A 98 -1.03 11.28 -6.88
N MET A 99 -1.99 11.78 -7.62
CA MET A 99 -1.91 12.01 -9.07
C MET A 99 -1.96 13.51 -9.36
N LEU A 100 -0.88 14.02 -9.94
CA LEU A 100 -0.71 15.43 -10.27
C LEU A 100 -0.67 15.63 -11.79
N ALA A 101 -1.51 16.50 -12.31
CA ALA A 101 -1.33 17.02 -13.65
C ALA A 101 -0.07 17.92 -13.71
N ALA A 102 0.43 18.23 -14.91
CA ALA A 102 1.59 19.11 -15.09
C ALA A 102 1.42 20.43 -14.32
N ASN A 103 2.51 20.91 -13.73
CA ASN A 103 2.57 22.15 -12.92
C ASN A 103 1.68 22.16 -11.67
N LYS A 104 1.16 21.01 -11.26
CA LYS A 104 0.38 20.93 -10.03
C LYS A 104 1.24 20.54 -8.87
N GLU A 105 0.79 21.00 -7.71
CA GLU A 105 1.46 20.79 -6.44
C GLU A 105 0.44 20.35 -5.38
N PHE A 106 0.87 19.47 -4.50
CA PHE A 106 0.12 19.05 -3.33
C PHE A 106 1.07 18.86 -2.14
N THR A 107 0.70 19.44 -1.00
CA THR A 107 1.40 19.22 0.28
C THR A 107 0.54 18.30 1.15
N HIS A 108 1.10 17.18 1.55
CA HIS A 108 0.52 16.30 2.57
C HIS A 108 1.09 16.69 3.93
N ASP A 109 0.26 17.25 4.80
CA ASP A 109 0.60 17.79 6.12
C ASP A 109 -0.13 17.07 7.28
N GLU A 110 -0.78 15.94 6.99
CA GLU A 110 -1.48 15.11 7.97
C GLU A 110 -0.68 13.82 8.29
N ILE A 111 0.65 13.93 8.38
CA ILE A 111 1.52 12.80 8.73
C ILE A 111 1.52 12.65 10.26
N ASP A 112 1.05 11.48 10.75
CA ASP A 112 1.06 11.19 12.19
C ASP A 112 2.50 11.09 12.69
N SER A 113 2.82 11.79 13.78
CA SER A 113 4.17 11.84 14.36
C SER A 113 4.75 10.48 14.79
N ARG A 114 3.89 9.45 14.92
CA ARG A 114 4.32 8.07 15.15
C ARG A 114 4.87 7.39 13.90
N MET A 115 4.58 7.91 12.71
CA MET A 115 5.02 7.35 11.44
C MET A 115 6.46 7.75 11.12
N THR A 116 7.40 6.99 11.65
CA THR A 116 8.84 7.26 11.57
C THR A 116 9.52 6.60 10.38
N THR A 117 8.78 5.94 9.52
CA THR A 117 9.23 5.43 8.23
C THR A 117 8.34 5.99 7.15
N THR A 118 8.89 6.79 6.25
CA THR A 118 8.13 7.40 5.15
C THR A 118 8.82 7.10 3.82
N ILE A 119 8.09 6.50 2.90
CA ILE A 119 8.56 6.10 1.56
C ILE A 119 7.70 6.83 0.53
N VAL A 120 8.37 7.36 -0.49
CA VAL A 120 7.74 7.96 -1.67
C VAL A 120 8.23 7.21 -2.89
N TYR A 121 7.31 6.70 -3.71
CA TYR A 121 7.61 6.02 -4.96
C TYR A 121 6.95 6.72 -6.13
N ILE A 122 7.74 7.16 -7.10
CA ILE A 122 7.27 7.79 -8.32
C ILE A 122 7.01 6.69 -9.35
N TYR A 123 5.76 6.51 -9.78
CA TYR A 123 5.41 5.45 -10.72
C TYR A 123 4.96 5.97 -12.10
N ARG A 124 4.94 7.28 -12.28
CA ARG A 124 4.75 7.95 -13.58
C ARG A 124 5.25 9.38 -13.51
N GLY A 125 5.93 9.83 -14.56
CA GLY A 125 6.31 11.21 -14.79
C GLY A 125 7.51 11.69 -13.99
N SER A 126 7.58 12.99 -13.74
CA SER A 126 8.71 13.62 -13.06
C SER A 126 8.29 14.88 -12.32
N GLY A 127 9.15 15.32 -11.40
CA GLY A 127 8.87 16.53 -10.65
C GLY A 127 9.84 16.74 -9.50
N MET A 128 9.30 17.29 -8.42
CA MET A 128 10.01 17.51 -7.16
C MET A 128 9.26 16.84 -6.00
N VAL A 129 10.01 16.23 -5.09
CA VAL A 129 9.55 15.86 -3.77
C VAL A 129 10.31 16.73 -2.77
N ASN A 130 9.62 17.65 -2.12
CA ASN A 130 10.23 18.80 -1.45
C ASN A 130 11.18 19.51 -2.45
N ASP A 131 12.47 19.61 -2.11
CA ASP A 131 13.50 20.25 -2.95
C ASP A 131 14.30 19.26 -3.81
N GLN A 132 13.94 17.98 -3.82
CA GLN A 132 14.64 16.94 -4.58
C GLN A 132 13.95 16.64 -5.90
N ALA A 133 14.69 16.74 -7.01
CA ALA A 133 14.20 16.33 -8.32
C ALA A 133 14.06 14.80 -8.39
N VAL A 134 12.93 14.35 -8.98
CA VAL A 134 12.57 12.94 -9.09
C VAL A 134 11.97 12.61 -10.46
N SER A 135 12.02 11.33 -10.81
CA SER A 135 11.48 10.79 -12.06
C SER A 135 10.84 9.42 -11.84
N ASP A 136 10.14 8.93 -12.85
CA ASP A 136 9.57 7.59 -12.87
C ASP A 136 10.58 6.50 -12.44
N GLY A 137 10.16 5.65 -11.52
CA GLY A 137 10.95 4.59 -10.92
C GLY A 137 11.74 5.00 -9.66
N ASP A 138 11.84 6.29 -9.33
CA ASP A 138 12.54 6.73 -8.12
C ASP A 138 11.78 6.32 -6.86
N CYS A 139 12.55 5.86 -5.87
CA CYS A 139 12.05 5.50 -4.55
C CYS A 139 12.86 6.23 -3.47
N LEU A 140 12.19 7.09 -2.72
CA LEU A 140 12.80 7.90 -1.68
C LEU A 140 12.43 7.37 -0.30
N LEU A 141 13.42 7.27 0.59
CA LEU A 141 13.21 7.14 2.02
C LEU A 141 13.39 8.53 2.64
N LEU A 142 12.30 9.09 3.14
CA LEU A 142 12.33 10.43 3.74
C LEU A 142 12.84 10.38 5.17
N GLY A 143 13.44 11.49 5.60
CA GLY A 143 13.80 11.73 6.99
C GLY A 143 12.61 12.14 7.85
N ASP A 144 12.90 12.57 9.07
CA ASP A 144 11.88 13.04 10.01
C ASP A 144 11.22 14.33 9.47
N GLY A 145 9.90 14.42 9.61
CA GLY A 145 9.10 15.56 9.19
C GLY A 145 7.61 15.29 9.41
N ASP A 146 6.82 16.34 9.34
CA ASP A 146 5.37 16.33 9.51
C ASP A 146 4.63 16.59 8.20
N SER A 147 5.36 16.91 7.13
CA SER A 147 4.80 17.22 5.83
C SER A 147 5.72 16.85 4.67
N VAL A 148 5.14 16.64 3.51
CA VAL A 148 5.86 16.43 2.24
C VAL A 148 5.12 17.12 1.11
N THR A 149 5.88 17.81 0.25
CA THR A 149 5.33 18.50 -0.93
C THR A 149 5.73 17.76 -2.20
N PHE A 150 4.75 17.47 -3.03
CA PHE A 150 4.88 16.89 -4.36
C PHE A 150 4.55 17.95 -5.40
N LYS A 151 5.41 18.14 -6.39
CA LYS A 151 5.20 19.10 -7.47
C LYS A 151 5.55 18.46 -8.80
N ALA A 152 4.58 18.31 -9.68
CA ALA A 152 4.80 17.80 -11.03
C ALA A 152 5.55 18.83 -11.89
N SER A 153 6.43 18.32 -12.77
CA SER A 153 7.14 19.14 -13.75
C SER A 153 6.18 19.81 -14.74
N ASP A 154 6.69 20.83 -15.44
CA ASP A 154 6.03 21.46 -16.56
C ASP A 154 5.87 20.50 -17.75
N SER A 155 4.85 20.73 -18.55
CA SER A 155 4.58 19.99 -19.79
C SER A 155 5.40 20.56 -20.97
N ASP A 156 6.72 20.66 -20.85
CA ASP A 156 7.56 21.23 -21.91
C ASP A 156 7.64 20.37 -23.18
N SER A 157 7.01 19.19 -23.22
CA SER A 157 7.18 18.24 -24.33
C SER A 157 5.91 17.82 -25.04
N GLY A 158 4.74 18.36 -24.71
CA GLY A 158 3.48 17.98 -25.39
C GLY A 158 3.17 16.47 -25.33
N SER A 159 3.80 15.72 -24.44
CA SER A 159 3.53 14.31 -24.24
C SER A 159 2.25 14.12 -23.43
N GLU A 160 1.45 13.12 -23.78
CA GLU A 160 0.27 12.70 -23.00
C GLU A 160 0.62 12.26 -21.56
N ASP A 161 1.90 12.08 -21.26
CA ASP A 161 2.47 11.69 -19.94
C ASP A 161 2.87 12.87 -19.06
N SER A 162 2.41 14.09 -19.36
CA SER A 162 2.70 15.25 -18.53
C SER A 162 2.00 15.17 -17.19
N GLY A 163 2.79 15.17 -16.10
CA GLY A 163 2.31 15.06 -14.71
C GLY A 163 3.22 14.19 -13.87
N MET A 164 2.78 13.87 -12.66
CA MET A 164 3.52 12.98 -11.76
C MET A 164 2.55 12.19 -10.88
N ASP A 165 2.71 10.87 -10.85
CA ASP A 165 1.94 9.99 -9.99
C ASP A 165 2.86 9.36 -8.94
N VAL A 166 2.40 9.39 -7.70
CA VAL A 166 3.20 9.11 -6.53
C VAL A 166 2.47 8.19 -5.57
N LEU A 167 3.11 7.13 -5.12
CA LEU A 167 2.69 6.41 -3.92
C LEU A 167 3.41 6.98 -2.70
N PHE A 168 2.63 7.45 -1.74
CA PHE A 168 3.10 7.85 -0.43
C PHE A 168 2.75 6.76 0.59
N LEU A 169 3.76 6.27 1.30
CA LEU A 169 3.62 5.27 2.34
C LEU A 169 4.30 5.75 3.61
N ALA A 170 3.56 5.76 4.72
CA ALA A 170 4.14 6.06 6.01
C ALA A 170 3.67 5.04 7.06
N GLY A 171 4.55 4.69 7.99
CA GLY A 171 4.25 3.72 9.02
C GLY A 171 5.15 3.88 10.25
N GLU A 172 4.67 3.36 11.36
CA GLU A 172 5.43 3.29 12.61
C GLU A 172 6.46 2.15 12.53
N LYS A 173 7.71 2.43 12.95
CA LYS A 173 8.73 1.39 13.08
C LYS A 173 8.33 0.39 14.15
N ILE A 174 8.32 -0.89 13.80
CA ILE A 174 8.00 -1.98 14.74
C ILE A 174 9.14 -2.18 15.76
N ASN A 175 10.40 -1.91 15.36
CA ASN A 175 11.59 -2.08 16.21
C ASN A 175 11.74 -3.49 16.80
N GLU A 176 11.32 -4.50 16.06
CA GLU A 176 11.50 -5.92 16.40
C GLU A 176 12.42 -6.60 15.39
N PRO A 177 13.08 -7.71 15.75
CA PRO A 177 13.86 -8.50 14.79
C PRO A 177 13.02 -8.94 13.59
N ILE A 178 13.65 -9.04 12.42
CA ILE A 178 13.01 -9.48 11.19
C ILE A 178 13.80 -10.66 10.62
N ALA A 179 13.15 -11.81 10.52
CA ALA A 179 13.59 -12.95 9.73
C ALA A 179 12.68 -13.11 8.53
N ARG A 180 13.27 -13.20 7.32
CA ARG A 180 12.51 -13.36 6.07
C ARG A 180 13.11 -14.46 5.22
N HIS A 181 12.26 -15.38 4.75
CA HIS A 181 12.65 -16.37 3.74
C HIS A 181 11.42 -16.78 2.92
N GLY A 182 11.55 -16.68 1.58
CA GLY A 182 10.44 -16.95 0.67
C GLY A 182 9.22 -16.07 0.99
N PRO A 183 8.03 -16.67 1.16
CA PRO A 183 6.81 -15.94 1.43
C PRO A 183 6.61 -15.61 2.92
N PHE A 184 7.53 -16.01 3.80
CA PHE A 184 7.38 -15.86 5.25
C PHE A 184 8.21 -14.70 5.81
N VAL A 185 7.60 -13.94 6.73
CA VAL A 185 8.25 -12.89 7.52
C VAL A 185 7.90 -13.11 8.99
N MET A 186 8.91 -13.48 9.78
CA MET A 186 8.78 -13.76 11.20
C MET A 186 9.80 -12.94 12.00
N ASN A 187 10.01 -13.25 13.27
CA ASN A 187 10.99 -12.56 14.11
C ASN A 187 12.30 -13.35 14.23
N THR A 188 12.27 -14.70 14.08
CA THR A 188 13.46 -15.55 14.16
C THR A 188 13.54 -16.53 12.99
N ILE A 189 14.73 -17.11 12.80
CA ILE A 189 14.96 -18.13 11.76
C ILE A 189 14.23 -19.42 12.12
N GLU A 190 14.17 -19.79 13.39
CA GLU A 190 13.47 -20.98 13.87
C GLU A 190 11.97 -20.89 13.57
N GLU A 191 11.37 -19.71 13.71
CA GLU A 191 9.99 -19.47 13.31
C GLU A 191 9.78 -19.61 11.80
N ILE A 192 10.74 -19.18 10.97
CA ILE A 192 10.72 -19.40 9.52
C ILE A 192 10.79 -20.90 9.18
N GLU A 193 11.67 -21.65 9.84
CA GLU A 193 11.79 -23.10 9.66
C GLU A 193 10.48 -23.80 10.01
N GLN A 194 9.85 -23.40 11.12
CA GLN A 194 8.53 -23.89 11.51
C GLN A 194 7.44 -23.59 10.45
N CYS A 195 7.46 -22.40 9.84
CA CYS A 195 6.53 -22.08 8.75
C CYS A 195 6.68 -23.02 7.55
N PHE A 196 7.91 -23.36 7.16
CA PHE A 196 8.16 -24.32 6.09
C PHE A 196 7.74 -25.74 6.46
N GLU A 197 7.95 -26.15 7.71
CA GLU A 197 7.50 -27.45 8.20
C GLU A 197 5.96 -27.53 8.20
N ASP A 198 5.29 -26.51 8.75
CA ASP A 198 3.84 -26.39 8.75
C ASP A 198 3.27 -26.43 7.33
N TYR A 199 3.91 -25.75 6.38
CA TYR A 199 3.50 -25.77 4.99
C TYR A 199 3.60 -27.17 4.38
N ARG A 200 4.74 -27.87 4.59
CA ARG A 200 4.96 -29.25 4.08
C ARG A 200 3.97 -30.23 4.68
N ASN A 201 3.63 -30.06 5.94
CA ASN A 201 2.71 -30.93 6.67
C ASN A 201 1.21 -30.58 6.44
N GLY A 202 0.91 -29.50 5.70
CA GLY A 202 -0.45 -29.03 5.47
C GLY A 202 -1.11 -28.39 6.70
N THR A 203 -0.31 -27.96 7.69
CA THR A 203 -0.77 -27.37 8.96
C THR A 203 -0.56 -25.86 9.06
N LEU A 204 -0.07 -25.22 7.98
CA LEU A 204 0.19 -23.78 7.96
C LEU A 204 -1.08 -22.95 8.23
N VAL A 205 -2.20 -23.34 7.62
CA VAL A 205 -3.47 -22.63 7.77
C VAL A 205 -4.16 -23.07 9.06
N LYS A 206 -3.96 -22.32 10.12
CA LYS A 206 -4.50 -22.63 11.47
C LYS A 206 -5.93 -22.08 11.67
N HIS A 207 -6.26 -21.01 10.96
CA HIS A 207 -7.55 -20.32 11.08
C HIS A 207 -8.14 -20.04 9.69
N LYS A 208 -9.47 -20.09 9.59
CA LYS A 208 -10.16 -19.62 8.40
C LYS A 208 -10.10 -18.10 8.33
N ALA A 209 -9.69 -17.56 7.18
CA ALA A 209 -9.68 -16.11 6.98
C ALA A 209 -11.09 -15.54 7.00
N THR A 210 -11.27 -14.42 7.70
CA THR A 210 -12.47 -13.59 7.58
C THR A 210 -12.38 -12.74 6.30
N MET A 211 -13.54 -12.40 5.72
CA MET A 211 -13.62 -11.53 4.56
C MET A 211 -14.58 -10.38 4.83
N ARG A 212 -14.07 -9.15 4.69
CA ARG A 212 -14.87 -7.95 4.70
C ARG A 212 -15.17 -7.53 3.26
N LYS A 213 -16.44 -7.41 2.92
CA LYS A 213 -16.93 -6.92 1.63
C LYS A 213 -17.58 -5.55 1.82
N PHE A 214 -17.55 -4.74 0.76
CA PHE A 214 -18.10 -3.37 0.74
C PHE A 214 -19.26 -3.26 -0.25
N ASP A 215 -20.05 -4.34 -0.40
CA ASP A 215 -21.10 -4.42 -1.41
C ASP A 215 -22.31 -3.52 -1.12
N GLU A 216 -22.44 -3.03 0.13
CA GLU A 216 -23.58 -2.25 0.63
C GLU A 216 -23.26 -0.78 0.96
N LEU A 217 -22.10 -0.23 0.48
CA LEU A 217 -21.71 1.17 0.70
C LEU A 217 -21.88 2.01 -0.57
#